data_48158e30ebd926aa238e852cbe62ba7c
#
_entry.id   48158e30ebd926aa238e852cbe62ba7c
#
_cell.length_a   1.000
_cell.length_b   1.000
_cell.length_c   1.000
_cell.angle_alpha   90.00
_cell.angle_beta   90.00
_cell.angle_gamma   90.00
#
_symmetry.space_group_name_H-M   'P 1'
#
loop_
_entity.id
_entity.type
_entity.pdbx_description
1 polymer ?
#
loop_
_entity_poly.entity_id
_entity_poly.type
_entity_poly.pdbx_seq_one_letter_code
_entity_poly.pdbx_strand_id
1 'polypeptide(L)'
;GWMDISDEAGRGLCVISEGVHEFAVLNTPRREVALTLLRAVGYLGARQDLTTIIGGAGPSFPTPEAQLQRSLTYRLALYPHAHSWHDDEVWRQASEFLTPPRALTVVPHVGTRPPQASWLRVSGKHVVLSAIKRAEDSEALIVRLFNPSAEPTQALLWLPVPIREAALIDLQERQPTGHASAQQNEVRVALAPKKIVTLRLELG
;
A
#
# COMPACT_ATOMS: atom_id res chain seq x y z
N GLY A 1 1.62 -4.84 6.32
CA GLY A 1 2.75 -4.51 5.45
C GLY A 1 3.38 -5.75 4.83
N TRP A 2 4.41 -5.56 4.05
CA TRP A 2 5.17 -6.65 3.46
C TRP A 2 6.66 -6.31 3.41
N MET A 3 7.47 -7.33 3.37
CA MET A 3 8.91 -7.25 3.22
C MET A 3 9.39 -8.35 2.27
N ASP A 4 10.46 -8.08 1.55
CA ASP A 4 11.04 -9.02 0.60
C ASP A 4 12.51 -9.28 0.91
N ILE A 5 12.93 -10.53 0.74
CA ILE A 5 14.32 -10.94 0.79
C ILE A 5 14.62 -11.73 -0.47
N SER A 6 15.52 -11.21 -1.28
CA SER A 6 15.91 -11.82 -2.55
C SER A 6 17.41 -12.08 -2.60
N ASP A 7 17.80 -13.07 -3.42
CA ASP A 7 19.18 -13.29 -3.82
C ASP A 7 19.58 -12.33 -4.97
N GLU A 8 20.85 -12.42 -5.39
CA GLU A 8 21.36 -11.59 -6.50
C GLU A 8 20.69 -11.89 -7.84
N ALA A 9 20.09 -13.07 -8.00
CA ALA A 9 19.32 -13.43 -9.18
C ALA A 9 17.86 -12.97 -9.11
N GLY A 10 17.46 -12.32 -8.02
CA GLY A 10 16.11 -11.83 -7.78
C GLY A 10 15.14 -12.86 -7.20
N ARG A 11 15.56 -14.13 -7.03
CA ARG A 11 14.69 -15.15 -6.40
C ARG A 11 14.56 -14.86 -4.92
N GLY A 12 13.35 -14.87 -4.42
CA GLY A 12 13.11 -14.42 -3.06
C GLY A 12 11.89 -14.99 -2.40
N LEU A 13 11.69 -14.49 -1.19
CA LEU A 13 10.54 -14.76 -0.35
C LEU A 13 10.00 -13.45 0.18
N CYS A 14 8.77 -13.12 -0.19
CA CYS A 14 8.05 -12.05 0.45
C CYS A 14 7.28 -12.56 1.66
N VAL A 15 7.39 -11.85 2.76
CA VAL A 15 6.59 -12.05 3.97
C VAL A 15 5.58 -10.93 4.05
N ILE A 16 4.30 -11.28 4.04
CA ILE A 16 3.19 -10.35 4.13
C ILE A 16 2.55 -10.50 5.51
N SER A 17 2.33 -9.39 6.20
CA SER A 17 1.79 -9.38 7.56
C SER A 17 0.66 -8.36 7.72
N GLU A 18 -0.44 -8.80 8.31
CA GLU A 18 -1.53 -7.93 8.72
C GLU A 18 -1.29 -7.46 10.16
N GLY A 19 -1.06 -6.15 10.34
CA GLY A 19 -0.90 -5.54 11.67
C GLY A 19 0.47 -5.73 12.34
N VAL A 20 1.40 -6.51 11.75
CA VAL A 20 2.78 -6.64 12.24
C VAL A 20 3.68 -5.71 11.42
N HIS A 21 4.43 -4.84 12.09
CA HIS A 21 5.19 -3.77 11.44
C HIS A 21 6.70 -3.81 11.69
N GLU A 22 7.15 -4.68 12.59
CA GLU A 22 8.55 -4.75 12.99
C GLU A 22 9.17 -6.07 12.57
N PHE A 23 10.31 -6.00 11.90
CA PHE A 23 11.09 -7.16 11.49
C PHE A 23 12.57 -6.88 11.54
N ALA A 24 13.37 -7.93 11.58
CA ALA A 24 14.81 -7.88 11.43
C ALA A 24 15.30 -8.99 10.52
N VAL A 25 16.29 -8.69 9.70
CA VAL A 25 17.07 -9.71 8.98
C VAL A 25 18.31 -9.99 9.82
N LEU A 26 18.39 -11.21 10.34
CA LEU A 26 19.49 -11.60 11.20
C LEU A 26 20.74 -11.90 10.38
N ASN A 27 21.89 -11.42 10.84
CA ASN A 27 23.17 -11.69 10.19
C ASN A 27 23.68 -13.10 10.55
N THR A 28 22.91 -14.12 10.12
CA THR A 28 23.26 -15.53 10.26
C THR A 28 23.62 -16.08 8.88
N PRO A 29 24.36 -17.22 8.81
CA PRO A 29 24.63 -17.89 7.52
C PRO A 29 23.37 -18.24 6.73
N ARG A 30 22.22 -18.40 7.40
CA ARG A 30 20.92 -18.71 6.79
C ARG A 30 20.10 -17.47 6.43
N ARG A 31 20.55 -16.24 6.81
CA ARG A 31 19.80 -15.00 6.62
C ARG A 31 18.35 -15.12 7.12
N GLU A 32 18.21 -15.44 8.40
CA GLU A 32 16.92 -15.63 9.03
C GLU A 32 16.15 -14.31 9.13
N VAL A 33 14.84 -14.39 8.94
CA VAL A 33 13.92 -13.26 9.16
C VAL A 33 13.21 -13.46 10.47
N ALA A 34 13.31 -12.48 11.34
CA ALA A 34 12.56 -12.42 12.58
C ALA A 34 11.44 -11.38 12.47
N LEU A 35 10.22 -11.79 12.79
CA LEU A 35 9.07 -10.88 12.91
C LEU A 35 8.74 -10.70 14.39
N THR A 36 8.59 -9.45 14.83
CA THR A 36 8.15 -9.16 16.18
C THR A 36 6.63 -9.32 16.27
N LEU A 37 6.18 -10.46 16.74
CA LEU A 37 4.75 -10.71 16.91
C LEU A 37 4.15 -9.94 18.08
N LEU A 38 4.87 -9.87 19.19
CA LEU A 38 4.43 -9.19 20.40
C LEU A 38 5.61 -8.46 21.04
N ARG A 39 5.37 -7.22 21.41
CA ARG A 39 6.29 -6.43 22.21
C ARG A 39 5.65 -6.06 23.54
N ALA A 40 5.77 -6.95 24.51
CA ALA A 40 5.29 -6.73 25.86
C ALA A 40 6.29 -5.91 26.67
N VAL A 41 5.87 -4.78 27.21
CA VAL A 41 6.69 -3.90 28.05
C VAL A 41 6.04 -3.69 29.41
N GLY A 42 6.84 -3.73 30.48
CA GLY A 42 6.34 -3.52 31.86
C GLY A 42 6.22 -2.04 32.23
N TYR A 43 6.96 -1.19 31.53
CA TYR A 43 7.01 0.25 31.77
C TYR A 43 7.07 1.04 30.48
N LEU A 44 6.38 2.16 30.43
CA LEU A 44 6.59 3.19 29.43
C LEU A 44 7.71 4.12 29.89
N GLY A 45 8.66 4.40 29.00
CA GLY A 45 9.88 5.12 29.33
C GLY A 45 10.99 4.21 29.93
N ALA A 46 12.22 4.70 29.97
CA ALA A 46 13.33 3.95 30.51
C ALA A 46 13.31 3.96 32.03
N ARG A 47 13.56 2.81 32.65
CA ARG A 47 13.85 2.76 34.09
C ARG A 47 15.17 3.48 34.38
N GLN A 48 15.23 4.12 35.53
CA GLN A 48 16.38 4.95 35.94
C GLN A 48 17.72 4.17 36.01
N ASP A 49 17.65 2.86 36.20
CA ASP A 49 18.76 1.92 36.20
C ASP A 49 19.33 1.57 34.83
N LEU A 50 18.54 1.81 33.73
CA LEU A 50 18.95 1.61 32.35
C LEU A 50 19.35 2.92 31.65
N THR A 51 19.21 4.07 32.30
CA THR A 51 19.34 5.40 31.68
C THR A 51 20.75 5.94 31.62
N THR A 52 21.77 5.23 32.08
CA THR A 52 23.16 5.70 32.05
C THR A 52 23.72 5.91 30.65
N ILE A 53 23.06 5.41 29.60
CA ILE A 53 23.56 5.49 28.22
C ILE A 53 22.68 6.33 27.31
N ILE A 54 21.37 6.37 27.57
CA ILE A 54 20.40 7.13 26.73
C ILE A 54 19.39 7.76 27.67
N GLY A 55 19.41 9.08 27.83
CA GLY A 55 18.39 9.80 28.61
C GLY A 55 16.97 9.36 28.23
N GLY A 56 16.21 8.88 29.21
CA GLY A 56 14.83 8.43 28.99
C GLY A 56 13.94 9.58 28.50
N ALA A 57 13.13 9.31 27.51
CA ALA A 57 12.14 10.26 27.00
C ALA A 57 10.89 10.25 27.88
N GLY A 58 10.90 10.96 28.98
CA GLY A 58 9.78 11.13 29.89
C GLY A 58 9.81 10.23 31.14
N PRO A 59 8.79 10.36 32.00
CA PRO A 59 8.69 9.58 33.23
C PRO A 59 8.38 8.11 32.96
N SER A 60 8.85 7.26 33.87
CA SER A 60 8.58 5.82 33.81
C SER A 60 7.25 5.52 34.46
N PHE A 61 6.31 4.95 33.68
CA PHE A 61 5.00 4.50 34.13
C PHE A 61 4.88 2.98 34.02
N PRO A 62 4.32 2.29 35.03
CA PRO A 62 3.97 0.88 34.89
C PRO A 62 2.85 0.72 33.84
N THR A 63 2.98 -0.27 32.98
CA THR A 63 2.01 -0.57 31.89
C THR A 63 1.55 -2.03 31.95
N PRO A 64 0.79 -2.44 32.96
CA PRO A 64 0.38 -3.85 33.13
C PRO A 64 -0.43 -4.36 31.95
N GLU A 65 -1.29 -3.53 31.35
CA GLU A 65 -2.09 -3.89 30.17
C GLU A 65 -1.24 -4.13 28.91
N ALA A 66 -0.05 -3.53 28.82
CA ALA A 66 0.85 -3.75 27.68
C ALA A 66 1.50 -5.14 27.69
N GLN A 67 1.35 -5.93 28.76
CA GLN A 67 1.77 -7.32 28.82
C GLN A 67 0.89 -8.23 27.94
N LEU A 68 -0.33 -7.79 27.58
CA LEU A 68 -1.25 -8.48 26.67
C LEU A 68 -1.40 -9.98 26.96
N GLN A 69 -1.55 -10.34 28.24
CA GLN A 69 -1.71 -11.74 28.70
C GLN A 69 -3.04 -12.35 28.24
N ARG A 70 -3.19 -12.51 26.93
CA ARG A 70 -4.39 -13.03 26.26
C ARG A 70 -4.00 -13.74 24.97
N SER A 71 -4.91 -14.52 24.39
CA SER A 71 -4.72 -15.11 23.07
C SER A 71 -4.68 -14.00 22.00
N LEU A 72 -3.68 -14.06 21.14
CA LEU A 72 -3.49 -13.17 20.00
C LEU A 72 -3.52 -13.99 18.71
N THR A 73 -4.13 -13.44 17.67
CA THR A 73 -4.18 -14.07 16.35
C THR A 73 -3.47 -13.20 15.35
N TYR A 74 -2.56 -13.78 14.57
CA TYR A 74 -1.82 -13.11 13.52
C TYR A 74 -2.15 -13.72 12.17
N ARG A 75 -2.28 -12.88 11.13
CA ARG A 75 -2.42 -13.31 9.75
C ARG A 75 -1.14 -12.97 8.99
N LEU A 76 -0.49 -13.99 8.49
CA LEU A 76 0.74 -13.90 7.74
C LEU A 76 0.61 -14.70 6.45
N ALA A 77 1.29 -14.27 5.39
CA ALA A 77 1.45 -15.05 4.18
C ALA A 77 2.92 -15.06 3.74
N LEU A 78 3.33 -16.16 3.13
CA LEU A 78 4.62 -16.32 2.50
C LEU A 78 4.41 -16.45 1.00
N TYR A 79 5.07 -15.58 0.23
CA TYR A 79 4.99 -15.58 -1.22
C TYR A 79 6.39 -15.76 -1.83
N PRO A 80 6.76 -16.98 -2.25
CA PRO A 80 8.00 -17.21 -2.96
C PRO A 80 7.88 -16.68 -4.40
N HIS A 81 8.97 -16.10 -4.92
CA HIS A 81 9.00 -15.58 -6.28
C HIS A 81 10.34 -15.90 -6.95
N ALA A 82 10.33 -15.93 -8.29
CA ALA A 82 11.47 -16.39 -9.10
C ALA A 82 12.29 -15.24 -9.71
N HIS A 83 11.72 -14.03 -9.79
CA HIS A 83 12.36 -12.83 -10.33
C HIS A 83 12.39 -11.73 -9.26
N SER A 84 12.83 -10.54 -9.61
CA SER A 84 12.81 -9.42 -8.66
C SER A 84 11.38 -9.13 -8.17
N TRP A 85 11.25 -8.62 -6.94
CA TRP A 85 9.95 -8.30 -6.33
C TRP A 85 9.08 -7.35 -7.18
N HIS A 86 9.68 -6.53 -8.04
CA HIS A 86 8.95 -5.63 -8.93
C HIS A 86 8.56 -6.28 -10.26
N ASP A 87 9.32 -7.27 -10.77
CA ASP A 87 8.97 -8.00 -11.99
C ASP A 87 7.86 -9.03 -11.73
N ASP A 88 7.89 -9.69 -10.60
CA ASP A 88 6.83 -10.60 -10.16
C ASP A 88 5.66 -9.86 -9.46
N GLU A 89 5.69 -8.53 -9.46
CA GLU A 89 4.66 -7.67 -8.87
C GLU A 89 4.24 -8.11 -7.45
N VAL A 90 5.23 -8.46 -6.61
CA VAL A 90 5.02 -8.95 -5.23
C VAL A 90 4.12 -8.02 -4.42
N TRP A 91 4.20 -6.72 -4.64
CA TRP A 91 3.34 -5.72 -4.04
C TRP A 91 1.85 -5.92 -4.36
N ARG A 92 1.52 -6.51 -5.54
CA ARG A 92 0.13 -6.85 -5.90
C ARG A 92 -0.39 -7.98 -5.03
N GLN A 93 0.38 -9.04 -4.86
CA GLN A 93 0.05 -10.17 -3.99
C GLN A 93 -0.13 -9.71 -2.54
N ALA A 94 0.76 -8.83 -2.08
CA ALA A 94 0.64 -8.21 -0.76
C ALA A 94 -0.64 -7.39 -0.62
N SER A 95 -0.98 -6.57 -1.62
CA SER A 95 -2.22 -5.78 -1.63
C SER A 95 -3.48 -6.67 -1.59
N GLU A 96 -3.52 -7.73 -2.38
CA GLU A 96 -4.64 -8.68 -2.42
C GLU A 96 -4.84 -9.38 -1.06
N PHE A 97 -3.75 -9.78 -0.41
CA PHE A 97 -3.81 -10.37 0.92
C PHE A 97 -4.29 -9.38 1.99
N LEU A 98 -3.78 -8.13 1.94
CA LEU A 98 -4.05 -7.10 2.94
C LEU A 98 -5.40 -6.41 2.73
N THR A 99 -5.97 -6.50 1.52
CA THR A 99 -7.24 -5.87 1.17
C THR A 99 -8.21 -6.92 0.60
N PRO A 100 -8.69 -7.85 1.42
CA PRO A 100 -9.57 -8.90 0.95
C PRO A 100 -10.89 -8.33 0.44
N PRO A 101 -11.55 -9.00 -0.54
CA PRO A 101 -12.86 -8.61 -1.02
C PRO A 101 -13.89 -8.63 0.11
N ARG A 102 -14.84 -7.71 0.03
CA ARG A 102 -15.97 -7.67 0.96
C ARG A 102 -17.19 -8.31 0.33
N ALA A 103 -17.85 -9.19 1.05
CA ALA A 103 -19.12 -9.81 0.66
C ALA A 103 -20.25 -9.24 1.51
N LEU A 104 -21.38 -8.98 0.84
CA LEU A 104 -22.62 -8.56 1.48
C LEU A 104 -23.77 -9.41 0.97
N THR A 105 -24.52 -10.03 1.88
CA THR A 105 -25.76 -10.72 1.54
C THR A 105 -26.91 -9.73 1.54
N VAL A 106 -27.65 -9.69 0.45
CA VAL A 106 -28.82 -8.82 0.28
C VAL A 106 -30.04 -9.68 -0.08
N VAL A 107 -31.24 -9.19 0.21
CA VAL A 107 -32.46 -9.80 -0.28
C VAL A 107 -32.59 -9.61 -1.79
N PRO A 108 -33.28 -10.52 -2.49
CA PRO A 108 -33.55 -10.35 -3.92
C PRO A 108 -34.24 -9.01 -4.20
N HIS A 109 -33.71 -8.23 -5.12
CA HIS A 109 -34.28 -6.96 -5.54
C HIS A 109 -34.04 -6.73 -7.03
N VAL A 110 -34.87 -5.89 -7.64
CA VAL A 110 -34.69 -5.51 -9.05
C VAL A 110 -33.48 -4.57 -9.16
N GLY A 111 -32.62 -4.82 -10.13
CA GLY A 111 -31.46 -3.99 -10.43
C GLY A 111 -31.24 -3.84 -11.93
N THR A 112 -30.65 -2.72 -12.32
CA THR A 112 -30.35 -2.39 -13.73
C THR A 112 -28.87 -2.56 -14.07
N ARG A 113 -28.03 -2.83 -13.07
CA ARG A 113 -26.59 -2.98 -13.28
C ARG A 113 -26.22 -4.39 -13.71
N PRO A 114 -25.19 -4.57 -14.55
CA PRO A 114 -24.70 -5.89 -14.91
C PRO A 114 -24.14 -6.62 -13.68
N PRO A 115 -24.11 -7.96 -13.68
CA PRO A 115 -23.61 -8.78 -12.57
C PRO A 115 -22.12 -8.57 -12.29
N GLN A 116 -21.37 -8.05 -13.25
CA GLN A 116 -19.98 -7.67 -13.12
C GLN A 116 -19.75 -6.28 -13.69
N ALA A 117 -19.11 -5.42 -12.91
CA ALA A 117 -18.74 -4.07 -13.35
C ALA A 117 -17.41 -3.65 -12.72
N SER A 118 -16.68 -2.81 -13.44
CA SER A 118 -15.49 -2.14 -12.94
C SER A 118 -15.73 -0.63 -12.96
N TRP A 119 -15.43 0.04 -11.86
CA TRP A 119 -15.53 1.50 -11.75
C TRP A 119 -14.23 2.22 -12.11
N LEU A 120 -13.11 1.50 -12.02
CA LEU A 120 -11.81 1.95 -12.44
C LEU A 120 -11.01 0.74 -12.90
N ARG A 121 -10.37 0.85 -14.05
CA ARG A 121 -9.34 -0.09 -14.49
C ARG A 121 -8.04 0.67 -14.63
N VAL A 122 -6.99 0.13 -14.04
CA VAL A 122 -5.63 0.66 -14.15
C VAL A 122 -4.77 -0.43 -14.76
N SER A 123 -4.09 -0.10 -15.85
CA SER A 123 -3.15 -1.00 -16.52
C SER A 123 -1.82 -0.31 -16.77
N GLY A 124 -0.80 -1.12 -16.98
CA GLY A 124 0.58 -0.70 -17.16
C GLY A 124 1.51 -1.56 -16.32
N LYS A 125 2.69 -1.90 -16.86
CA LYS A 125 3.69 -2.65 -16.10
C LYS A 125 4.21 -1.78 -14.95
N HIS A 126 4.34 -2.31 -13.75
CA HIS A 126 4.82 -1.61 -12.56
C HIS A 126 3.98 -0.38 -12.15
N VAL A 127 2.71 -0.36 -12.49
CA VAL A 127 1.80 0.71 -12.06
C VAL A 127 1.05 0.27 -10.82
N VAL A 128 1.20 1.02 -9.74
CA VAL A 128 0.51 0.78 -8.48
C VAL A 128 -0.52 1.85 -8.24
N LEU A 129 -1.77 1.44 -8.03
CA LEU A 129 -2.83 2.31 -7.52
C LEU A 129 -2.63 2.49 -6.02
N SER A 130 -2.28 3.70 -5.60
CA SER A 130 -2.02 4.04 -4.21
C SER A 130 -3.25 4.60 -3.49
N ALA A 131 -4.06 5.40 -4.19
CA ALA A 131 -5.27 5.96 -3.62
C ALA A 131 -6.30 6.28 -4.71
N ILE A 132 -7.56 6.16 -4.35
CA ILE A 132 -8.70 6.66 -5.08
C ILE A 132 -9.65 7.31 -4.06
N LYS A 133 -10.00 8.56 -4.28
CA LYS A 133 -10.90 9.31 -3.40
C LYS A 133 -11.61 10.43 -4.16
N ARG A 134 -12.65 10.98 -3.60
CA ARG A 134 -13.22 12.25 -4.03
C ARG A 134 -12.29 13.39 -3.60
N ALA A 135 -12.20 14.46 -4.40
CA ALA A 135 -11.53 15.69 -4.01
C ALA A 135 -12.21 16.33 -2.79
N GLU A 136 -11.46 17.06 -1.98
CA GLU A 136 -12.02 17.70 -0.78
C GLU A 136 -12.84 18.95 -1.11
N ASP A 137 -12.54 19.59 -2.23
CA ASP A 137 -13.10 20.87 -2.65
C ASP A 137 -14.16 20.75 -3.77
N SER A 138 -14.36 19.55 -4.32
CA SER A 138 -15.27 19.33 -5.46
C SER A 138 -15.71 17.88 -5.60
N GLU A 139 -16.48 17.60 -6.67
CA GLU A 139 -16.89 16.23 -7.07
C GLU A 139 -15.81 15.51 -7.91
N ALA A 140 -14.66 16.13 -8.17
CA ALA A 140 -13.60 15.52 -8.94
C ALA A 140 -13.07 14.24 -8.27
N LEU A 141 -12.63 13.29 -9.10
CA LEU A 141 -12.01 12.06 -8.63
C LEU A 141 -10.49 12.25 -8.56
N ILE A 142 -9.92 11.98 -7.41
CA ILE A 142 -8.47 11.94 -7.21
C ILE A 142 -8.00 10.49 -7.35
N VAL A 143 -7.03 10.27 -8.24
CA VAL A 143 -6.38 8.98 -8.43
C VAL A 143 -4.88 9.15 -8.27
N ARG A 144 -4.28 8.42 -7.34
CA ARG A 144 -2.85 8.47 -7.09
C ARG A 144 -2.20 7.16 -7.49
N LEU A 145 -1.20 7.27 -8.33
CA LEU A 145 -0.42 6.16 -8.87
C LEU A 145 1.05 6.33 -8.48
N PHE A 146 1.77 5.23 -8.39
CA PHE A 146 3.22 5.31 -8.33
C PHE A 146 3.88 4.18 -9.13
N ASN A 147 5.12 4.43 -9.54
CA ASN A 147 5.98 3.46 -10.21
C ASN A 147 7.06 2.97 -9.23
N PRO A 148 6.99 1.72 -8.76
CA PRO A 148 7.99 1.17 -7.85
C PRO A 148 9.29 0.76 -8.55
N SER A 149 9.33 0.70 -9.89
CA SER A 149 10.48 0.23 -10.65
C SER A 149 11.55 1.31 -10.88
N ALA A 150 12.70 0.91 -11.36
CA ALA A 150 13.77 1.80 -11.78
C ALA A 150 13.60 2.30 -13.23
N GLU A 151 12.61 1.75 -13.96
CA GLU A 151 12.33 2.08 -15.35
C GLU A 151 11.09 2.97 -15.47
N PRO A 152 11.01 3.87 -16.45
CA PRO A 152 9.80 4.62 -16.71
C PRO A 152 8.69 3.69 -17.21
N THR A 153 7.45 4.03 -16.89
CA THR A 153 6.28 3.29 -17.33
C THR A 153 5.14 4.22 -17.73
N GLN A 154 4.13 3.67 -18.37
CA GLN A 154 2.91 4.37 -18.70
C GLN A 154 1.72 3.69 -18.06
N ALA A 155 0.87 4.46 -17.42
CA ALA A 155 -0.42 4.00 -16.93
C ALA A 155 -1.53 4.35 -17.91
N LEU A 156 -2.47 3.44 -18.07
CA LEU A 156 -3.75 3.67 -18.71
C LEU A 156 -4.85 3.45 -17.67
N LEU A 157 -5.63 4.49 -17.44
CA LEU A 157 -6.82 4.44 -16.60
C LEU A 157 -8.05 4.43 -17.48
N TRP A 158 -9.04 3.62 -17.12
CA TRP A 158 -10.36 3.59 -17.74
C TRP A 158 -11.45 3.72 -16.67
N LEU A 159 -12.45 4.56 -16.94
CA LEU A 159 -13.65 4.72 -16.12
C LEU A 159 -14.92 4.45 -16.96
N PRO A 160 -16.04 4.03 -16.36
CA PRO A 160 -17.29 3.79 -17.09
C PRO A 160 -18.03 5.08 -17.49
N VAL A 161 -17.51 6.23 -17.15
CA VAL A 161 -18.06 7.56 -17.44
C VAL A 161 -17.06 8.42 -18.19
N PRO A 162 -17.51 9.36 -19.03
CA PRO A 162 -16.60 10.26 -19.74
C PRO A 162 -15.77 11.11 -18.78
N ILE A 163 -14.54 11.38 -19.17
CA ILE A 163 -13.62 12.24 -18.46
C ILE A 163 -13.53 13.56 -19.22
N ARG A 164 -13.97 14.64 -18.60
CA ARG A 164 -13.95 15.98 -19.20
C ARG A 164 -12.56 16.59 -19.18
N GLU A 165 -11.87 16.41 -18.06
CA GLU A 165 -10.54 16.95 -17.86
C GLU A 165 -9.71 16.01 -16.96
N ALA A 166 -8.41 15.94 -17.24
CA ALA A 166 -7.44 15.24 -16.41
C ALA A 166 -6.22 16.13 -16.16
N ALA A 167 -6.06 16.58 -14.93
CA ALA A 167 -4.95 17.38 -14.48
C ALA A 167 -3.99 16.57 -13.61
N LEU A 168 -2.69 16.80 -13.77
CA LEU A 168 -1.69 16.39 -12.80
C LEU A 168 -1.64 17.43 -11.69
N ILE A 169 -1.68 16.98 -10.44
CA ILE A 169 -1.66 17.87 -9.29
C ILE A 169 -0.59 17.44 -8.28
N ASP A 170 -0.25 18.32 -7.35
CA ASP A 170 0.68 18.01 -6.28
C ASP A 170 0.10 17.02 -5.27
N LEU A 171 0.93 16.56 -4.34
CA LEU A 171 0.50 15.63 -3.28
C LEU A 171 -0.48 16.25 -2.28
N GLN A 172 -0.52 17.57 -2.19
CA GLN A 172 -1.47 18.33 -1.36
C GLN A 172 -2.81 18.57 -2.07
N GLU A 173 -2.90 18.19 -3.36
CA GLU A 173 -4.10 18.31 -4.20
C GLU A 173 -4.53 19.76 -4.47
N ARG A 174 -3.58 20.70 -4.35
CA ARG A 174 -3.86 22.16 -4.42
C ARG A 174 -3.43 22.80 -5.73
N GLN A 175 -2.31 22.36 -6.29
CA GLN A 175 -1.72 23.04 -7.44
C GLN A 175 -1.58 22.10 -8.64
N PRO A 176 -1.98 22.55 -9.85
CA PRO A 176 -1.69 21.83 -11.08
C PRO A 176 -0.18 21.74 -11.30
N THR A 177 0.30 20.57 -11.64
CA THR A 177 1.70 20.31 -12.00
C THR A 177 1.87 19.95 -13.46
N GLY A 178 0.77 19.78 -14.19
CA GLY A 178 0.73 19.43 -15.59
C GLY A 178 -0.63 18.93 -16.04
N HIS A 179 -0.67 18.39 -17.26
CA HIS A 179 -1.86 17.79 -17.84
C HIS A 179 -1.60 16.32 -18.19
N ALA A 180 -2.62 15.49 -18.11
CA ALA A 180 -2.62 14.13 -18.62
C ALA A 180 -3.48 14.08 -19.90
N SER A 181 -3.15 13.16 -20.81
CA SER A 181 -3.96 12.96 -22.01
C SER A 181 -5.24 12.20 -21.68
N ALA A 182 -6.38 12.88 -21.76
CA ALA A 182 -7.69 12.29 -21.58
C ALA A 182 -8.41 12.17 -22.95
N GLN A 183 -9.00 11.01 -23.20
CA GLN A 183 -9.83 10.76 -24.38
C GLN A 183 -11.05 9.94 -23.97
N GLN A 184 -12.23 10.54 -24.06
CA GLN A 184 -13.48 9.90 -23.64
C GLN A 184 -13.40 9.34 -22.21
N ASN A 185 -13.25 8.02 -22.09
CA ASN A 185 -13.26 7.27 -20.84
C ASN A 185 -11.84 6.87 -20.37
N GLU A 186 -10.80 7.32 -21.06
CA GLU A 186 -9.42 6.90 -20.83
C GLU A 186 -8.52 8.07 -20.51
N VAL A 187 -7.57 7.84 -19.59
CA VAL A 187 -6.46 8.75 -19.31
C VAL A 187 -5.15 8.00 -19.43
N ARG A 188 -4.22 8.60 -20.15
CA ARG A 188 -2.84 8.11 -20.26
C ARG A 188 -1.90 9.05 -19.53
N VAL A 189 -1.06 8.46 -18.67
CA VAL A 189 -0.08 9.22 -17.90
C VAL A 189 1.26 8.49 -17.83
N ALA A 190 2.33 9.24 -18.07
CA ALA A 190 3.69 8.73 -17.89
C ALA A 190 4.10 8.79 -16.42
N LEU A 191 4.72 7.72 -15.93
CA LEU A 191 5.31 7.65 -14.61
C LEU A 191 6.81 7.44 -14.72
N ALA A 192 7.58 8.44 -14.31
CA ALA A 192 9.03 8.31 -14.21
C ALA A 192 9.40 7.26 -13.13
N PRO A 193 10.63 6.73 -13.14
CA PRO A 193 11.11 5.80 -12.13
C PRO A 193 10.94 6.33 -10.72
N LYS A 194 10.43 5.51 -9.79
CA LYS A 194 10.28 5.85 -8.36
C LYS A 194 9.44 7.10 -8.09
N LYS A 195 8.55 7.49 -9.01
CA LYS A 195 7.71 8.68 -8.86
C LYS A 195 6.26 8.35 -8.54
N ILE A 196 5.69 9.24 -7.75
CA ILE A 196 4.25 9.30 -7.45
C ILE A 196 3.64 10.34 -8.38
N VAL A 197 2.47 10.03 -8.92
CA VAL A 197 1.66 10.94 -9.73
C VAL A 197 0.26 10.98 -9.13
N THR A 198 -0.28 12.17 -8.96
CA THR A 198 -1.67 12.39 -8.56
C THR A 198 -2.44 13.02 -9.70
N LEU A 199 -3.55 12.40 -10.07
CA LEU A 199 -4.48 12.84 -11.09
C LEU A 199 -5.72 13.40 -10.42
N ARG A 200 -6.20 14.54 -10.92
CA ARG A 200 -7.53 15.07 -10.67
C ARG A 200 -8.34 14.91 -11.96
N LEU A 201 -9.45 14.18 -11.87
CA LEU A 201 -10.31 13.84 -13.00
C LEU A 201 -11.67 14.50 -12.80
N GLU A 202 -12.04 15.40 -13.73
CA GLU A 202 -13.38 15.94 -13.81
C GLU A 202 -14.22 15.00 -14.68
N LEU A 203 -15.30 14.47 -14.12
CA LEU A 203 -16.15 13.49 -14.78
C LEU A 203 -17.34 14.15 -15.48
N GLY A 204 -17.82 13.52 -16.54
CA GLY A 204 -18.95 13.98 -17.34
C GLY A 204 -20.32 13.56 -16.80
#